data_92fd37247acf7227321cf857e74b806a
#
_entry.id   92fd37247acf7227321cf857e74b806a
#
_cell.length_a   1.000
_cell.length_b   1.000
_cell.length_c   1.000
_cell.angle_alpha   90.00
_cell.angle_beta   90.00
_cell.angle_gamma   90.00
#
_symmetry.space_group_name_H-M   'P 1'
#
loop_
_entity.id
_entity.type
_entity.pdbx_description
1 polymer ?
#
loop_
_entity_poly.entity_id
_entity_poly.type
_entity_poly.pdbx_seq_one_letter_code
_entity_poly.pdbx_strand_id
1 'polypeptide(L)'
;MRSYLLAALLSITLFSSFTTKKNEQQTLVYNSKIQTEINRDSIIEYAKKYLDVPYKYASSDPKKGFDCSGFVNYVFKYFDISLPRSSGAYKNIGKAKSPEEFKVGDILVFYGYKNRKSIGHVGIICEANGMKSKFIHASSGKIKSVTISALDSNHYSNRFYKCINVLPK
;
A
#
# COMPACT_ATOMS: atom_id res chain seq x y z
N MET A 1 -17.09 65.66 -9.67
CA MET A 1 -15.89 64.94 -9.19
C MET A 1 -16.13 63.92 -8.07
N ARG A 2 -17.33 63.79 -7.48
CA ARG A 2 -17.61 62.83 -6.39
C ARG A 2 -18.01 61.41 -6.86
N SER A 3 -18.44 61.25 -8.13
CA SER A 3 -19.02 59.99 -8.63
C SER A 3 -17.97 58.95 -9.05
N TYR A 4 -16.77 59.32 -9.42
CA TYR A 4 -15.72 58.40 -9.90
C TYR A 4 -14.91 57.75 -8.78
N LEU A 5 -14.89 58.33 -7.57
CA LEU A 5 -14.20 57.77 -6.40
C LEU A 5 -14.91 56.52 -5.81
N LEU A 6 -16.24 56.50 -5.88
CA LEU A 6 -17.04 55.38 -5.38
C LEU A 6 -16.94 54.14 -6.28
N ALA A 7 -16.82 54.31 -7.60
CA ALA A 7 -16.69 53.19 -8.54
C ALA A 7 -15.31 52.52 -8.44
N ALA A 8 -14.23 53.27 -8.16
CA ALA A 8 -12.88 52.73 -8.01
C ALA A 8 -12.74 51.88 -6.71
N LEU A 9 -13.41 52.28 -5.62
CA LEU A 9 -13.35 51.51 -4.36
C LEU A 9 -14.12 50.20 -4.45
N LEU A 10 -15.23 50.15 -5.22
CA LEU A 10 -16.00 48.92 -5.41
C LEU A 10 -15.26 47.88 -6.27
N SER A 11 -14.47 48.30 -7.24
CA SER A 11 -13.68 47.39 -8.10
C SER A 11 -12.48 46.78 -7.37
N ILE A 12 -11.88 47.50 -6.43
CA ILE A 12 -10.74 47.00 -5.65
C ILE A 12 -11.19 45.91 -4.65
N THR A 13 -12.36 46.05 -4.02
CA THR A 13 -12.88 45.06 -3.07
C THR A 13 -13.33 43.78 -3.76
N LEU A 14 -13.87 43.83 -4.97
CA LEU A 14 -14.23 42.65 -5.75
C LEU A 14 -13.01 41.84 -6.21
N PHE A 15 -11.91 42.53 -6.57
CA PHE A 15 -10.70 41.84 -7.03
C PHE A 15 -9.95 41.17 -5.87
N SER A 16 -9.93 41.76 -4.67
CA SER A 16 -9.30 41.14 -3.49
C SER A 16 -10.05 39.91 -2.99
N SER A 17 -11.38 39.89 -3.09
CA SER A 17 -12.19 38.71 -2.68
C SER A 17 -12.05 37.54 -3.65
N PHE A 18 -11.76 37.80 -4.92
CA PHE A 18 -11.58 36.75 -5.92
C PHE A 18 -10.22 36.06 -5.79
N THR A 19 -9.17 36.82 -5.48
CA THR A 19 -7.81 36.29 -5.26
C THR A 19 -7.71 35.46 -3.97
N THR A 20 -8.36 35.88 -2.89
CA THR A 20 -8.40 35.12 -1.64
C THR A 20 -9.13 33.79 -1.78
N LYS A 21 -10.30 33.76 -2.43
CA LYS A 21 -11.05 32.52 -2.70
C LYS A 21 -10.26 31.54 -3.57
N LYS A 22 -9.54 32.01 -4.59
CA LYS A 22 -8.72 31.17 -5.47
C LYS A 22 -7.54 30.55 -4.71
N ASN A 23 -6.89 31.29 -3.82
CA ASN A 23 -5.81 30.78 -2.98
C ASN A 23 -6.30 29.77 -1.96
N GLU A 24 -7.46 30.00 -1.35
CA GLU A 24 -8.07 29.09 -0.38
C GLU A 24 -8.47 27.75 -1.03
N GLN A 25 -9.04 27.82 -2.23
CA GLN A 25 -9.40 26.63 -3.00
C GLN A 25 -8.17 25.84 -3.48
N GLN A 26 -7.10 26.52 -3.84
CA GLN A 26 -5.84 25.91 -4.23
C GLN A 26 -5.14 25.23 -3.04
N THR A 27 -5.21 25.84 -1.86
CA THR A 27 -4.71 25.28 -0.60
C THR A 27 -5.51 24.06 -0.16
N LEU A 28 -6.84 24.08 -0.30
CA LEU A 28 -7.71 22.94 0.00
C LEU A 28 -7.44 21.75 -0.94
N VAL A 29 -7.26 22.01 -2.24
CA VAL A 29 -6.91 20.97 -3.22
C VAL A 29 -5.50 20.44 -2.97
N TYR A 30 -4.53 21.27 -2.63
CA TYR A 30 -3.18 20.86 -2.27
C TYR A 30 -3.17 20.00 -0.99
N ASN A 31 -3.87 20.43 0.06
CA ASN A 31 -3.99 19.68 1.30
C ASN A 31 -4.77 18.37 1.13
N SER A 32 -5.84 18.35 0.31
CA SER A 32 -6.55 17.11 -0.01
C SER A 32 -5.67 16.13 -0.81
N LYS A 33 -4.82 16.64 -1.70
CA LYS A 33 -3.87 15.82 -2.47
C LYS A 33 -2.75 15.25 -1.60
N ILE A 34 -2.28 15.99 -0.58
CA ILE A 34 -1.33 15.47 0.41
C ILE A 34 -1.99 14.42 1.30
N GLN A 35 -3.25 14.57 1.64
CA GLN A 35 -3.99 13.65 2.52
C GLN A 35 -4.37 12.33 1.82
N THR A 36 -4.30 12.26 0.49
CA THR A 36 -4.64 11.06 -0.29
C THR A 36 -3.44 10.20 -0.70
N GLU A 37 -2.20 10.66 -0.54
CA GLU A 37 -1.04 9.80 -0.76
C GLU A 37 -0.70 9.02 0.52
N ILE A 38 -1.17 7.78 0.58
CA ILE A 38 -0.72 6.84 1.62
C ILE A 38 0.79 6.69 1.48
N ASN A 39 1.52 7.14 2.51
CA ASN A 39 2.97 6.98 2.55
C ASN A 39 3.31 5.48 2.58
N ARG A 40 4.01 5.02 1.56
CA ARG A 40 4.42 3.61 1.40
C ARG A 40 5.31 3.13 2.54
N ASP A 41 6.17 4.00 3.05
CA ASP A 41 7.06 3.67 4.17
C ASP A 41 6.27 3.47 5.46
N SER A 42 5.21 4.25 5.70
CA SER A 42 4.32 4.06 6.85
C SER A 42 3.63 2.70 6.85
N ILE A 43 3.30 2.13 5.66
CA ILE A 43 2.76 0.76 5.56
C ILE A 43 3.79 -0.24 6.10
N ILE A 44 5.05 -0.08 5.73
CA ILE A 44 6.11 -1.01 6.13
C ILE A 44 6.49 -0.83 7.60
N GLU A 45 6.55 0.40 8.09
CA GLU A 45 6.75 0.66 9.52
C GLU A 45 5.63 0.03 10.37
N TYR A 46 4.37 0.14 9.91
CA TYR A 46 3.26 -0.51 10.58
C TYR A 46 3.36 -2.05 10.50
N ALA A 47 3.68 -2.60 9.34
CA ALA A 47 3.87 -4.02 9.15
C ALA A 47 4.98 -4.60 10.03
N LYS A 48 6.11 -3.89 10.19
CA LYS A 48 7.26 -4.29 11.01
C LYS A 48 6.94 -4.41 12.50
N LYS A 49 5.91 -3.72 13.01
CA LYS A 49 5.45 -3.87 14.41
C LYS A 49 4.99 -5.28 14.75
N TYR A 50 4.72 -6.10 13.75
CA TYR A 50 4.22 -7.48 13.88
C TYR A 50 5.27 -8.54 13.56
N LEU A 51 6.56 -8.16 13.39
CA LEU A 51 7.64 -9.14 13.29
C LEU A 51 7.55 -10.12 14.45
N ASP A 52 7.89 -11.38 14.18
CA ASP A 52 7.87 -12.50 15.11
C ASP A 52 6.48 -12.93 15.63
N VAL A 53 5.40 -12.22 15.27
CA VAL A 53 4.04 -12.70 15.57
C VAL A 53 3.84 -14.07 14.91
N PRO A 54 3.38 -15.11 15.67
CA PRO A 54 3.30 -16.48 15.17
C PRO A 54 2.43 -16.64 13.93
N TYR A 55 2.80 -17.58 13.06
CA TYR A 55 1.93 -18.02 11.99
C TYR A 55 0.75 -18.81 12.54
N LYS A 56 -0.46 -18.45 12.16
CA LYS A 56 -1.67 -19.20 12.45
C LYS A 56 -2.56 -19.29 11.22
N TYR A 57 -2.81 -20.51 10.75
CA TYR A 57 -3.69 -20.75 9.60
C TYR A 57 -5.08 -20.14 9.82
N ALA A 58 -5.66 -19.54 8.77
CA ALA A 58 -6.97 -18.91 8.75
C ALA A 58 -7.16 -17.77 9.79
N SER A 59 -6.07 -17.12 10.23
CA SER A 59 -6.10 -16.02 11.20
C SER A 59 -5.60 -14.69 10.65
N SER A 60 -6.26 -13.60 11.10
CA SER A 60 -5.85 -12.20 10.91
C SER A 60 -5.83 -11.44 12.24
N ASP A 61 -5.65 -12.14 13.35
CA ASP A 61 -5.69 -11.58 14.72
C ASP A 61 -4.26 -11.45 15.25
N PRO A 62 -3.74 -10.21 15.52
CA PRO A 62 -2.37 -10.02 15.99
C PRO A 62 -2.08 -10.71 17.33
N LYS A 63 -3.11 -10.97 18.14
CA LYS A 63 -2.97 -11.66 19.44
C LYS A 63 -2.88 -13.17 19.29
N LYS A 64 -3.43 -13.73 18.20
CA LYS A 64 -3.49 -15.18 17.96
C LYS A 64 -2.51 -15.65 16.90
N GLY A 65 -2.02 -14.74 16.05
CA GLY A 65 -1.18 -15.02 14.91
C GLY A 65 -1.84 -14.71 13.57
N PHE A 66 -1.05 -14.75 12.50
CA PHE A 66 -1.47 -14.46 11.14
C PHE A 66 -1.21 -15.61 10.20
N ASP A 67 -2.10 -15.83 9.21
CA ASP A 67 -1.68 -16.44 7.95
C ASP A 67 -1.20 -15.35 6.97
N CYS A 68 -0.66 -15.75 5.81
CA CYS A 68 -0.04 -14.82 4.87
C CYS A 68 -0.99 -13.73 4.38
N SER A 69 -2.19 -14.08 3.94
CA SER A 69 -3.19 -13.11 3.46
C SER A 69 -3.89 -12.37 4.61
N GLY A 70 -4.01 -12.98 5.77
CA GLY A 70 -4.52 -12.35 6.99
C GLY A 70 -3.60 -11.23 7.47
N PHE A 71 -2.29 -11.44 7.41
CA PHE A 71 -1.30 -10.42 7.70
C PHE A 71 -1.40 -9.24 6.71
N VAL A 72 -1.36 -9.52 5.40
CA VAL A 72 -1.47 -8.48 4.37
C VAL A 72 -2.79 -7.71 4.50
N ASN A 73 -3.92 -8.41 4.64
CA ASN A 73 -5.23 -7.78 4.84
C ASN A 73 -5.25 -6.91 6.11
N TYR A 74 -4.70 -7.37 7.22
CA TYR A 74 -4.65 -6.64 8.48
C TYR A 74 -3.84 -5.35 8.36
N VAL A 75 -2.66 -5.40 7.73
CA VAL A 75 -1.80 -4.23 7.51
C VAL A 75 -2.51 -3.19 6.65
N PHE A 76 -3.03 -3.57 5.50
CA PHE A 76 -3.66 -2.63 4.57
C PHE A 76 -5.00 -2.08 5.07
N LYS A 77 -5.75 -2.86 5.87
CA LYS A 77 -6.98 -2.40 6.51
C LYS A 77 -6.75 -1.23 7.46
N TYR A 78 -5.59 -1.14 8.12
CA TYR A 78 -5.22 0.01 8.96
C TYR A 78 -5.14 1.32 8.16
N PHE A 79 -4.88 1.23 6.85
CA PHE A 79 -4.83 2.35 5.90
C PHE A 79 -6.11 2.46 5.05
N ASP A 80 -7.23 1.92 5.52
CA ASP A 80 -8.53 1.91 4.83
C ASP A 80 -8.54 1.24 3.45
N ILE A 81 -7.56 0.37 3.17
CA ILE A 81 -7.48 -0.42 1.94
C ILE A 81 -8.04 -1.82 2.19
N SER A 82 -9.19 -2.10 1.57
CA SER A 82 -9.80 -3.43 1.60
C SER A 82 -9.13 -4.39 0.63
N LEU A 83 -8.61 -5.51 1.16
CA LEU A 83 -7.98 -6.58 0.38
C LEU A 83 -8.67 -7.92 0.63
N PRO A 84 -8.55 -8.89 -0.30
CA PRO A 84 -9.13 -10.21 -0.11
C PRO A 84 -8.57 -10.92 1.12
N ARG A 85 -9.44 -11.66 1.83
CA ARG A 85 -9.02 -12.47 2.98
C ARG A 85 -8.21 -13.70 2.56
N SER A 86 -8.44 -14.25 1.39
CA SER A 86 -7.76 -15.46 0.91
C SER A 86 -6.65 -15.14 -0.09
N SER A 87 -5.50 -15.81 0.01
CA SER A 87 -4.38 -15.61 -0.94
C SER A 87 -4.75 -15.94 -2.38
N GLY A 88 -5.63 -16.91 -2.61
CA GLY A 88 -6.08 -17.31 -3.95
C GLY A 88 -6.75 -16.16 -4.74
N ALA A 89 -7.47 -15.28 -4.06
CA ALA A 89 -8.16 -14.15 -4.69
C ALA A 89 -7.21 -13.09 -5.26
N TYR A 90 -5.95 -13.04 -4.79
CA TYR A 90 -4.94 -12.11 -5.31
C TYR A 90 -4.51 -12.42 -6.77
N LYS A 91 -4.89 -13.59 -7.30
CA LYS A 91 -4.71 -13.91 -8.73
C LYS A 91 -5.37 -12.88 -9.64
N ASN A 92 -6.55 -12.39 -9.27
CA ASN A 92 -7.44 -11.61 -10.13
C ASN A 92 -7.41 -10.10 -9.82
N ILE A 93 -6.66 -9.63 -8.84
CA ILE A 93 -6.58 -8.20 -8.49
C ILE A 93 -5.25 -7.58 -8.94
N GLY A 94 -5.31 -6.29 -9.26
CA GLY A 94 -4.17 -5.49 -9.69
C GLY A 94 -3.57 -5.93 -11.03
N LYS A 95 -2.89 -5.02 -11.70
CA LYS A 95 -2.07 -5.33 -12.89
C LYS A 95 -0.71 -5.82 -12.45
N ALA A 96 -0.15 -6.81 -13.16
CA ALA A 96 1.22 -7.24 -12.97
C ALA A 96 2.18 -6.10 -13.33
N LYS A 97 3.23 -5.93 -12.52
CA LYS A 97 4.30 -4.97 -12.72
C LYS A 97 5.56 -5.70 -13.18
N SER A 98 6.36 -5.03 -14.01
CA SER A 98 7.72 -5.49 -14.30
C SER A 98 8.63 -5.28 -13.08
N PRO A 99 9.73 -6.05 -12.93
CA PRO A 99 10.61 -5.93 -11.77
C PRO A 99 11.16 -4.51 -11.56
N GLU A 100 11.39 -3.75 -12.62
CA GLU A 100 11.91 -2.38 -12.61
C GLU A 100 10.90 -1.39 -12.00
N GLU A 101 9.62 -1.76 -11.97
CA GLU A 101 8.53 -0.95 -11.43
C GLU A 101 8.19 -1.27 -9.97
N PHE A 102 8.85 -2.25 -9.36
CA PHE A 102 8.56 -2.63 -7.97
C PHE A 102 8.84 -1.48 -7.02
N LYS A 103 7.92 -1.27 -6.08
CA LYS A 103 8.03 -0.23 -5.06
C LYS A 103 7.72 -0.82 -3.68
N VAL A 104 8.27 -0.20 -2.65
CA VAL A 104 7.89 -0.47 -1.26
C VAL A 104 6.37 -0.38 -1.11
N GLY A 105 5.76 -1.31 -0.38
CA GLY A 105 4.31 -1.40 -0.20
C GLY A 105 3.57 -2.14 -1.33
N ASP A 106 4.24 -2.52 -2.45
CA ASP A 106 3.64 -3.42 -3.44
C ASP A 106 3.49 -4.84 -2.87
N ILE A 107 2.52 -5.58 -3.38
CA ILE A 107 2.24 -6.94 -2.92
C ILE A 107 2.84 -7.96 -3.90
N LEU A 108 3.65 -8.85 -3.38
CA LEU A 108 4.14 -10.03 -4.09
C LEU A 108 3.15 -11.19 -3.93
N VAL A 109 2.83 -11.83 -5.04
CA VAL A 109 1.91 -12.97 -5.13
C VAL A 109 2.67 -14.18 -5.61
N PHE A 110 2.48 -15.32 -4.94
CA PHE A 110 3.22 -16.55 -5.22
C PHE A 110 2.30 -17.73 -5.41
N TYR A 111 2.71 -18.67 -6.24
CA TYR A 111 2.11 -19.99 -6.29
C TYR A 111 2.26 -20.74 -4.97
N GLY A 112 1.36 -21.69 -4.71
CA GLY A 112 1.41 -22.54 -3.53
C GLY A 112 2.64 -23.46 -3.53
N TYR A 113 3.12 -23.80 -2.33
CA TYR A 113 4.27 -24.69 -2.19
C TYR A 113 3.97 -26.11 -2.67
N LYS A 114 2.83 -26.66 -2.29
CA LYS A 114 2.40 -28.02 -2.67
C LYS A 114 1.70 -28.06 -4.04
N ASN A 115 1.02 -26.99 -4.40
CA ASN A 115 0.30 -26.87 -5.67
C ASN A 115 0.70 -25.59 -6.39
N ARG A 116 1.55 -25.73 -7.40
CA ARG A 116 2.03 -24.62 -8.25
C ARG A 116 1.03 -24.19 -9.32
N LYS A 117 -0.16 -24.77 -9.38
CA LYS A 117 -1.25 -24.36 -10.29
C LYS A 117 -2.19 -23.31 -9.66
N SER A 118 -2.09 -23.11 -8.35
CA SER A 118 -2.92 -22.15 -7.61
C SER A 118 -2.07 -21.18 -6.80
N ILE A 119 -2.60 -19.97 -6.58
CA ILE A 119 -1.97 -18.99 -5.69
C ILE A 119 -2.11 -19.50 -4.24
N GLY A 120 -1.03 -19.44 -3.49
CA GLY A 120 -0.97 -19.94 -2.13
C GLY A 120 -0.21 -19.06 -1.14
N HIS A 121 0.40 -17.95 -1.58
CA HIS A 121 1.13 -17.09 -0.67
C HIS A 121 1.18 -15.64 -1.18
N VAL A 122 1.27 -14.69 -0.22
CA VAL A 122 1.42 -13.25 -0.48
C VAL A 122 2.31 -12.60 0.58
N GLY A 123 2.94 -11.48 0.22
CA GLY A 123 3.72 -10.64 1.13
C GLY A 123 3.86 -9.22 0.60
N ILE A 124 4.39 -8.31 1.39
CA ILE A 124 4.50 -6.87 1.10
C ILE A 124 5.97 -6.52 0.89
N ILE A 125 6.32 -5.88 -0.22
CA ILE A 125 7.70 -5.42 -0.47
C ILE A 125 8.09 -4.40 0.61
N CYS A 126 9.17 -4.66 1.33
CA CYS A 126 9.74 -3.76 2.33
C CYS A 126 11.08 -3.14 1.90
N GLU A 127 11.77 -3.72 0.92
CA GLU A 127 12.95 -3.15 0.23
C GLU A 127 12.80 -3.45 -1.25
N ALA A 128 12.66 -2.42 -2.08
CA ALA A 128 12.45 -2.56 -3.52
C ALA A 128 13.78 -2.54 -4.28
N ASN A 129 14.08 -3.64 -4.97
CA ASN A 129 15.26 -3.80 -5.84
C ASN A 129 14.97 -4.87 -6.91
N GLY A 130 13.92 -4.68 -7.73
CA GLY A 130 13.51 -5.65 -8.73
C GLY A 130 13.36 -7.06 -8.15
N MET A 131 13.88 -8.06 -8.82
CA MET A 131 13.85 -9.44 -8.31
C MET A 131 14.72 -9.68 -7.06
N LYS A 132 15.59 -8.74 -6.69
CA LYS A 132 16.36 -8.78 -5.43
C LYS A 132 15.65 -8.08 -4.26
N SER A 133 14.39 -7.73 -4.43
CA SER A 133 13.58 -7.12 -3.37
C SER A 133 13.47 -8.01 -2.15
N LYS A 134 13.29 -7.38 -0.97
CA LYS A 134 12.88 -8.08 0.24
C LYS A 134 11.42 -7.80 0.54
N PHE A 135 10.74 -8.72 1.20
CA PHE A 135 9.34 -8.61 1.54
C PHE A 135 9.03 -9.16 2.93
N ILE A 136 8.08 -8.52 3.60
CA ILE A 136 7.55 -8.94 4.89
C ILE A 136 6.28 -9.76 4.70
N HIS A 137 6.16 -10.89 5.41
CA HIS A 137 5.05 -11.82 5.28
C HIS A 137 4.90 -12.73 6.50
N ALA A 138 3.72 -13.30 6.73
CA ALA A 138 3.56 -14.39 7.70
C ALA A 138 3.94 -15.73 7.04
N SER A 139 5.07 -16.31 7.48
CA SER A 139 5.65 -17.52 6.93
C SER A 139 5.08 -18.77 7.57
N SER A 140 4.53 -19.69 6.77
CA SER A 140 4.14 -21.03 7.22
C SER A 140 5.30 -22.05 7.21
N GLY A 141 6.49 -21.62 6.75
CA GLY A 141 7.69 -22.45 6.66
C GLY A 141 8.36 -22.74 8.01
N LYS A 142 9.67 -22.93 8.00
CA LYS A 142 10.44 -23.26 9.23
C LYS A 142 10.31 -22.17 10.32
N ILE A 143 10.25 -20.89 9.95
CA ILE A 143 10.21 -19.76 10.88
C ILE A 143 8.86 -19.67 11.62
N LYS A 144 7.75 -19.99 10.94
CA LYS A 144 6.38 -19.97 11.50
C LYS A 144 5.98 -18.67 12.20
N SER A 145 6.41 -17.53 11.65
CA SER A 145 6.04 -16.20 12.14
C SER A 145 6.05 -15.15 11.03
N VAL A 146 5.68 -13.92 11.35
CA VAL A 146 5.91 -12.77 10.49
C VAL A 146 7.41 -12.52 10.40
N THR A 147 7.94 -12.47 9.19
CA THR A 147 9.37 -12.36 8.93
C THR A 147 9.65 -11.64 7.62
N ILE A 148 10.91 -11.27 7.39
CA ILE A 148 11.38 -10.70 6.12
C ILE A 148 12.16 -11.77 5.37
N SER A 149 11.88 -11.90 4.06
CA SER A 149 12.54 -12.85 3.17
C SER A 149 13.01 -12.17 1.89
N ALA A 150 14.04 -12.72 1.25
CA ALA A 150 14.52 -12.28 -0.05
C ALA A 150 13.70 -12.93 -1.18
N LEU A 151 13.25 -12.13 -2.15
CA LEU A 151 12.48 -12.61 -3.30
C LEU A 151 13.32 -13.51 -4.20
N ASP A 152 14.62 -13.23 -4.35
CA ASP A 152 15.56 -13.99 -5.19
C ASP A 152 16.00 -15.33 -4.57
N SER A 153 15.60 -15.63 -3.33
CA SER A 153 15.83 -16.98 -2.78
C SER A 153 15.14 -18.04 -3.63
N ASN A 154 15.77 -19.20 -3.81
CA ASN A 154 15.23 -20.32 -4.59
C ASN A 154 13.78 -20.70 -4.21
N HIS A 155 13.45 -20.57 -2.92
CA HIS A 155 12.12 -20.89 -2.42
C HIS A 155 11.04 -19.93 -2.94
N TYR A 156 11.33 -18.64 -3.08
CA TYR A 156 10.36 -17.63 -3.51
C TYR A 156 10.44 -17.33 -5.00
N SER A 157 11.63 -17.17 -5.58
CA SER A 157 11.80 -16.88 -7.01
C SER A 157 11.12 -17.93 -7.88
N ASN A 158 11.30 -19.22 -7.56
CA ASN A 158 10.67 -20.32 -8.29
C ASN A 158 9.14 -20.37 -8.20
N ARG A 159 8.53 -19.63 -7.27
CA ARG A 159 7.07 -19.57 -7.07
C ARG A 159 6.47 -18.21 -7.35
N PHE A 160 7.29 -17.22 -7.70
CA PHE A 160 6.84 -15.88 -8.01
C PHE A 160 5.82 -15.91 -9.16
N TYR A 161 4.66 -15.31 -8.95
CA TYR A 161 3.60 -15.19 -9.94
C TYR A 161 3.53 -13.78 -10.51
N LYS A 162 3.39 -12.77 -9.64
CA LYS A 162 3.36 -11.35 -10.02
C LYS A 162 3.58 -10.43 -8.82
N CYS A 163 3.93 -9.18 -9.12
CA CYS A 163 3.86 -8.06 -8.19
C CYS A 163 2.69 -7.15 -8.59
N ILE A 164 1.97 -6.61 -7.62
CA ILE A 164 0.82 -5.70 -7.85
C ILE A 164 0.89 -4.49 -6.96
N ASN A 165 0.43 -3.34 -7.47
CA ASN A 165 0.11 -2.17 -6.65
C ASN A 165 -1.39 -2.17 -6.33
N VAL A 166 -1.74 -1.95 -5.07
CA VAL A 166 -3.11 -1.83 -4.57
C VAL A 166 -3.41 -0.46 -3.98
N LEU A 167 -2.41 0.42 -3.92
CA LEU A 167 -2.58 1.77 -3.43
C LEU A 167 -3.32 2.63 -4.46
N PRO A 168 -4.17 3.56 -4.03
CA PRO A 168 -4.79 4.54 -4.92
C PRO A 168 -3.73 5.34 -5.66
N LYS A 169 -4.11 5.84 -6.83
CA LYS A 169 -3.25 6.73 -7.64
C LYS A 169 -3.36 8.15 -7.13
#